data_80425d72a2cdd1e16103d3dd986a7d07
#
_entry.id   80425d72a2cdd1e16103d3dd986a7d07
#
_cell.length_a   1.000
_cell.length_b   1.000
_cell.length_c   1.000
_cell.angle_alpha   90.00
_cell.angle_beta   90.00
_cell.angle_gamma   90.00
#
_symmetry.space_group_name_H-M   'P 1'
#
loop_
_entity.id
_entity.type
_entity.pdbx_description
1 polymer ?
#
loop_
_entity_poly.entity_id
_entity_poly.type
_entity_poly.pdbx_seq_one_letter_code
_entity_poly.pdbx_strand_id
1 'polypeptide(L)'
;MDDRKALIIGAGPAGLTAAFELLKRSSVIPEVLEKSGDIGGISRTVRYKGNRMDIGGHRFFSKSDRVMNWWMEVMPVEGQAEMGPAAQTITYQRQTRKVSSSGAGPDPATEDRVMLIRNRKSRIYFLRQFFDYPITLSGDTLRKLGLARTFRIGVSYAASLIRQIKPEKTLEQFFVNRFGRELYLTFFKSYTEKVWGVPCDKISAEWGAQRIKGLSVTKAVTHIVKKAFQRKSGGGIGQKEVETSLIEKFMYPKLGPGQLWEYVAEDVRRKGGTVETGWAVQKLFTDNFRITATEAINSETGERRTFEADYFFSTMPVKELMRCLQTAVPANVLEVSDGLIYRDFITVGLLLRGLRIKEDSARGSKLGSKLLSDNWIYIQEPDVALGRLQIFNNWSPYLVADPANVWIGLEYFCYETDDIWKLSDANMIRLAKDEVTKIGIIDPDDVLDACVIRVPKTYPAYFGAYDRFEEIKEYISKFENLFLVGRNGMHKYNNQDHSMLTAMTAVDNIIEGRTDKANIWALNTEMEYHESREGK
;
A
#
# COMPACT_ATOMS: atom_id res chain seq x y z
N MET A 1 -35.08 -21.90 7.09
CA MET A 1 -34.41 -20.87 6.27
C MET A 1 -33.23 -21.56 5.64
N ASP A 2 -33.15 -21.58 4.32
CA ASP A 2 -31.95 -22.13 3.67
C ASP A 2 -30.76 -21.27 4.06
N ASP A 3 -29.86 -21.85 4.86
CA ASP A 3 -28.64 -21.18 5.31
C ASP A 3 -27.63 -21.18 4.15
N ARG A 4 -27.79 -20.20 3.25
CA ARG A 4 -26.87 -20.01 2.12
C ARG A 4 -25.45 -19.82 2.63
N LYS A 5 -24.49 -20.38 1.91
CA LYS A 5 -23.07 -20.30 2.26
C LYS A 5 -22.29 -19.47 1.26
N ALA A 6 -21.25 -18.80 1.74
CA ALA A 6 -20.26 -18.14 0.91
C ALA A 6 -18.87 -18.69 1.21
N LEU A 7 -18.21 -19.26 0.20
CA LEU A 7 -16.81 -19.61 0.31
C LEU A 7 -15.94 -18.43 -0.12
N ILE A 8 -15.00 -18.05 0.75
CA ILE A 8 -14.12 -16.89 0.55
C ILE A 8 -12.67 -17.38 0.52
N ILE A 9 -12.02 -17.18 -0.63
CA ILE A 9 -10.64 -17.61 -0.85
C ILE A 9 -9.70 -16.45 -0.54
N GLY A 10 -9.00 -16.56 0.59
CA GLY A 10 -8.04 -15.61 1.12
C GLY A 10 -8.54 -14.81 2.33
N ALA A 11 -7.77 -14.83 3.43
CA ALA A 11 -8.04 -14.10 4.67
C ALA A 11 -7.30 -12.75 4.75
N GLY A 12 -7.18 -12.06 3.61
CA GLY A 12 -6.70 -10.68 3.55
C GLY A 12 -7.83 -9.66 3.77
N PRO A 13 -7.53 -8.34 3.65
CA PRO A 13 -8.51 -7.28 3.88
C PRO A 13 -9.83 -7.44 3.12
N ALA A 14 -9.80 -7.83 1.85
CA ALA A 14 -11.03 -8.02 1.07
C ALA A 14 -11.85 -9.23 1.54
N GLY A 15 -11.21 -10.39 1.73
CA GLY A 15 -11.92 -11.60 2.12
C GLY A 15 -12.55 -11.49 3.51
N LEU A 16 -11.79 -10.99 4.48
CA LEU A 16 -12.30 -10.80 5.85
C LEU A 16 -13.37 -9.71 5.93
N THR A 17 -13.27 -8.66 5.10
CA THR A 17 -14.36 -7.67 4.99
C THR A 17 -15.64 -8.30 4.43
N ALA A 18 -15.52 -9.13 3.37
CA ALA A 18 -16.68 -9.84 2.83
C ALA A 18 -17.34 -10.74 3.89
N ALA A 19 -16.55 -11.53 4.62
CA ALA A 19 -17.05 -12.40 5.68
C ALA A 19 -17.78 -11.62 6.79
N PHE A 20 -17.16 -10.53 7.26
CA PHE A 20 -17.75 -9.70 8.31
C PHE A 20 -19.05 -9.03 7.87
N GLU A 21 -19.09 -8.47 6.64
CA GLU A 21 -20.28 -7.80 6.08
C GLU A 21 -21.43 -8.79 5.84
N LEU A 22 -21.14 -10.02 5.35
CA LEU A 22 -22.16 -11.07 5.19
C LEU A 22 -22.83 -11.40 6.51
N LEU A 23 -22.04 -11.66 7.56
CA LEU A 23 -22.57 -11.97 8.91
C LEU A 23 -23.31 -10.79 9.56
N LYS A 24 -22.93 -9.57 9.22
CA LYS A 24 -23.56 -8.37 9.77
C LYS A 24 -24.89 -8.03 9.10
N ARG A 25 -25.02 -8.31 7.80
CA ARG A 25 -26.06 -7.73 6.96
C ARG A 25 -26.92 -8.76 6.19
N SER A 26 -26.63 -10.03 6.31
CA SER A 26 -27.36 -11.09 5.62
C SER A 26 -27.44 -12.37 6.47
N SER A 27 -28.16 -13.38 5.96
CA SER A 27 -28.19 -14.74 6.52
C SER A 27 -27.15 -15.68 5.88
N VAL A 28 -26.26 -15.18 5.02
CA VAL A 28 -25.25 -15.99 4.35
C VAL A 28 -24.09 -16.27 5.31
N ILE A 29 -23.79 -17.54 5.52
CA ILE A 29 -22.71 -17.98 6.43
C ILE A 29 -21.38 -18.04 5.64
N PRO A 30 -20.36 -17.25 6.00
CA PRO A 30 -19.06 -17.27 5.32
C PRO A 30 -18.16 -18.38 5.87
N GLU A 31 -17.45 -19.03 4.94
CA GLU A 31 -16.35 -19.94 5.19
C GLU A 31 -15.10 -19.41 4.47
N VAL A 32 -14.09 -18.99 5.25
CA VAL A 32 -12.87 -18.37 4.73
C VAL A 32 -11.73 -19.36 4.74
N LEU A 33 -11.08 -19.58 3.59
CA LEU A 33 -9.91 -20.42 3.43
C LEU A 33 -8.69 -19.56 3.12
N GLU A 34 -7.64 -19.67 3.94
CA GLU A 34 -6.35 -18.99 3.73
C GLU A 34 -5.25 -20.04 3.54
N LYS A 35 -4.44 -19.86 2.48
CA LYS A 35 -3.38 -20.83 2.15
C LYS A 35 -2.18 -20.80 3.11
N SER A 36 -1.91 -19.65 3.71
CA SER A 36 -0.81 -19.49 4.68
C SER A 36 -1.29 -19.75 6.12
N GLY A 37 -0.34 -19.82 7.06
CA GLY A 37 -0.66 -19.83 8.49
C GLY A 37 -1.04 -18.45 9.04
N ASP A 38 -0.88 -17.38 8.25
CA ASP A 38 -1.03 -16.00 8.69
C ASP A 38 -2.30 -15.34 8.15
N ILE A 39 -2.97 -14.54 8.97
CA ILE A 39 -4.13 -13.72 8.62
C ILE A 39 -3.70 -12.31 8.25
N GLY A 40 -4.46 -11.64 7.35
CA GLY A 40 -4.24 -10.25 6.94
C GLY A 40 -3.61 -10.08 5.56
N GLY A 41 -3.22 -11.17 4.88
CA GLY A 41 -2.62 -11.11 3.54
C GLY A 41 -1.36 -10.22 3.53
N ILE A 42 -1.28 -9.26 2.60
CA ILE A 42 -0.17 -8.29 2.57
C ILE A 42 -0.26 -7.21 3.67
N SER A 43 -1.39 -7.12 4.39
CA SER A 43 -1.55 -6.23 5.54
C SER A 43 -1.27 -6.94 6.87
N ARG A 44 -0.70 -8.14 6.85
CA ARG A 44 -0.30 -8.84 8.08
C ARG A 44 0.90 -8.17 8.73
N THR A 45 1.02 -8.36 10.03
CA THR A 45 2.17 -7.95 10.83
C THR A 45 2.93 -9.18 11.30
N VAL A 46 4.18 -9.31 10.87
CA VAL A 46 5.04 -10.44 11.22
C VAL A 46 5.59 -10.26 12.64
N ARG A 47 5.57 -11.32 13.44
CA ARG A 47 6.12 -11.35 14.80
C ARG A 47 7.51 -11.97 14.77
N TYR A 48 8.49 -11.28 15.34
CA TYR A 48 9.87 -11.74 15.40
C TYR A 48 10.52 -11.42 16.74
N LYS A 49 10.74 -12.43 17.58
CA LYS A 49 11.41 -12.29 18.90
C LYS A 49 10.88 -11.13 19.74
N GLY A 50 9.56 -11.01 19.83
CA GLY A 50 8.88 -9.92 20.55
C GLY A 50 8.71 -8.62 19.76
N ASN A 51 9.46 -8.41 18.69
CA ASN A 51 9.25 -7.30 17.76
C ASN A 51 8.17 -7.63 16.73
N ARG A 52 7.61 -6.60 16.11
CA ARG A 52 6.59 -6.70 15.07
C ARG A 52 7.01 -5.90 13.84
N MET A 53 6.76 -6.46 12.66
CA MET A 53 7.17 -5.88 11.39
C MET A 53 6.03 -5.95 10.37
N ASP A 54 5.69 -4.81 9.80
CA ASP A 54 4.71 -4.76 8.72
C ASP A 54 5.34 -5.13 7.39
N ILE A 55 4.53 -5.77 6.56
CA ILE A 55 4.88 -6.04 5.18
C ILE A 55 4.49 -4.84 4.32
N GLY A 56 5.39 -3.85 4.23
CA GLY A 56 5.10 -2.57 3.62
C GLY A 56 4.36 -1.59 4.55
N GLY A 57 4.30 -0.33 4.16
CA GLY A 57 3.66 0.72 4.97
C GLY A 57 2.14 0.75 4.79
N HIS A 58 1.38 0.45 5.83
CA HIS A 58 -0.08 0.44 5.83
C HIS A 58 -0.65 1.51 6.76
N ARG A 59 -1.12 2.61 6.20
CA ARG A 59 -1.81 3.68 6.92
C ARG A 59 -3.30 3.48 6.86
N PHE A 60 -3.98 3.68 8.00
CA PHE A 60 -5.43 3.64 8.08
C PHE A 60 -5.98 5.05 7.90
N PHE A 61 -6.25 5.36 6.67
CA PHE A 61 -6.94 6.56 6.23
C PHE A 61 -7.67 6.25 4.91
N SER A 62 -8.93 6.60 4.83
CA SER A 62 -9.74 6.49 3.61
C SER A 62 -10.59 7.74 3.41
N LYS A 63 -10.93 8.03 2.15
CA LYS A 63 -11.95 9.03 1.82
C LYS A 63 -13.36 8.50 2.03
N SER A 64 -13.53 7.19 2.05
CA SER A 64 -14.81 6.54 2.29
C SER A 64 -15.18 6.61 3.77
N ASP A 65 -16.31 7.26 4.10
CA ASP A 65 -16.86 7.24 5.44
C ASP A 65 -17.24 5.84 5.88
N ARG A 66 -17.72 5.01 4.94
CA ARG A 66 -18.07 3.61 5.20
C ARG A 66 -16.88 2.84 5.75
N VAL A 67 -15.71 2.97 5.10
CA VAL A 67 -14.47 2.30 5.53
C VAL A 67 -13.95 2.86 6.85
N MET A 68 -13.92 4.19 7.00
CA MET A 68 -13.45 4.83 8.24
C MET A 68 -14.29 4.41 9.44
N ASN A 69 -15.62 4.43 9.31
CA ASN A 69 -16.53 4.01 10.37
C ASN A 69 -16.38 2.52 10.69
N TRP A 70 -16.20 1.69 9.66
CA TRP A 70 -15.99 0.27 9.82
C TRP A 70 -14.71 -0.05 10.60
N TRP A 71 -13.60 0.64 10.31
CA TRP A 71 -12.36 0.46 11.08
C TRP A 71 -12.55 0.83 12.54
N MET A 72 -13.22 1.96 12.81
CA MET A 72 -13.48 2.43 14.18
C MET A 72 -14.48 1.54 14.94
N GLU A 73 -15.39 0.88 14.24
CA GLU A 73 -16.31 -0.12 14.82
C GLU A 73 -15.54 -1.36 15.27
N VAL A 74 -14.61 -1.85 14.45
CA VAL A 74 -13.80 -3.03 14.78
C VAL A 74 -12.76 -2.71 15.84
N MET A 75 -12.12 -1.55 15.75
CA MET A 75 -11.04 -1.15 16.65
C MET A 75 -11.18 0.34 16.96
N PRO A 76 -11.62 0.70 18.18
CA PRO A 76 -11.83 2.09 18.57
C PRO A 76 -10.52 2.87 18.64
N VAL A 77 -10.61 4.19 18.45
CA VAL A 77 -9.46 5.11 18.52
C VAL A 77 -9.09 5.39 19.96
N GLU A 78 -7.80 5.55 20.23
CA GLU A 78 -7.27 5.90 21.57
C GLU A 78 -7.93 7.12 22.17
N GLY A 79 -8.21 7.06 23.50
CA GLY A 79 -8.63 8.20 24.29
C GLY A 79 -7.42 9.03 24.69
N GLN A 80 -7.52 10.36 24.63
CA GLN A 80 -6.49 11.23 25.20
C GLN A 80 -6.87 11.60 26.64
N ALA A 81 -6.13 11.08 27.59
CA ALA A 81 -6.35 11.37 29.02
C ALA A 81 -6.06 12.84 29.40
N GLU A 82 -5.31 13.60 28.59
CA GLU A 82 -4.77 14.91 28.98
C GLU A 82 -5.22 16.10 28.11
N MET A 83 -5.91 15.89 27.00
CA MET A 83 -6.51 16.97 26.22
C MET A 83 -8.03 16.91 26.33
N GLY A 84 -8.64 17.99 26.83
CA GLY A 84 -10.10 18.15 26.89
C GLY A 84 -10.79 17.84 25.54
N PRO A 85 -12.11 17.98 25.39
CA PRO A 85 -12.91 17.42 24.28
C PRO A 85 -12.61 18.01 22.90
N ALA A 86 -11.34 18.22 22.57
CA ALA A 86 -10.90 18.57 21.24
C ALA A 86 -10.96 17.31 20.38
N ALA A 87 -11.98 17.20 19.56
CA ALA A 87 -12.12 16.16 18.54
C ALA A 87 -10.80 16.04 17.76
N GLN A 88 -10.17 14.86 17.78
CA GLN A 88 -9.00 14.61 16.95
C GLN A 88 -9.41 14.71 15.49
N THR A 89 -8.74 15.56 14.76
CA THR A 89 -9.03 15.76 13.35
C THR A 89 -7.91 15.19 12.49
N ILE A 90 -8.28 14.40 11.49
CA ILE A 90 -7.38 13.98 10.43
C ILE A 90 -7.70 14.82 9.21
N THR A 91 -6.74 15.61 8.74
CA THR A 91 -6.89 16.46 7.56
C THR A 91 -6.21 15.86 6.35
N TYR A 92 -6.96 15.73 5.26
CA TYR A 92 -6.46 15.30 3.96
C TYR A 92 -7.11 16.10 2.83
N GLN A 93 -6.31 16.68 1.94
CA GLN A 93 -6.80 17.46 0.79
C GLN A 93 -7.89 18.49 1.14
N ARG A 94 -7.68 19.28 2.22
CA ARG A 94 -8.64 20.26 2.76
C ARG A 94 -9.94 19.67 3.34
N GLN A 95 -10.11 18.38 3.37
CA GLN A 95 -11.18 17.74 4.13
C GLN A 95 -10.68 17.36 5.50
N THR A 96 -11.26 17.95 6.52
CA THR A 96 -10.98 17.65 7.92
C THR A 96 -12.05 16.70 8.42
N ARG A 97 -11.64 15.51 8.85
CA ARG A 97 -12.53 14.56 9.51
C ARG A 97 -12.30 14.60 11.00
N LYS A 98 -13.37 14.71 11.74
CA LYS A 98 -13.35 14.48 13.18
C LYS A 98 -13.29 12.96 13.38
N VAL A 99 -12.18 12.48 13.88
CA VAL A 99 -12.05 11.14 14.43
C VAL A 99 -12.36 11.31 15.91
N SER A 100 -13.64 11.23 16.27
CA SER A 100 -14.06 11.40 17.64
C SER A 100 -13.71 10.16 18.45
N SER A 101 -12.78 10.29 19.38
CA SER A 101 -13.03 9.70 20.68
C SER A 101 -13.78 10.77 21.49
N SER A 102 -15.02 10.52 21.83
CA SER A 102 -15.69 11.25 22.90
C SER A 102 -14.94 10.93 24.20
N GLY A 103 -13.90 11.62 24.59
CA GLY A 103 -13.19 11.56 25.89
C GLY A 103 -12.96 10.21 26.60
N ALA A 104 -13.52 9.13 26.10
CA ALA A 104 -13.65 7.80 26.67
C ALA A 104 -13.10 6.68 25.77
N GLY A 105 -12.20 6.98 24.85
CA GLY A 105 -11.53 5.94 24.04
C GLY A 105 -10.60 5.08 24.93
N PRO A 106 -10.27 3.83 24.50
CA PRO A 106 -9.40 2.94 25.25
C PRO A 106 -7.99 3.54 25.44
N ASP A 107 -7.40 3.27 26.59
CA ASP A 107 -6.01 3.62 26.88
C ASP A 107 -5.08 2.58 26.23
N PRO A 108 -4.20 2.98 25.31
CA PRO A 108 -3.26 2.03 24.69
C PRO A 108 -2.22 1.45 25.66
N ALA A 109 -2.08 1.98 26.88
CA ALA A 109 -1.21 1.38 27.89
C ALA A 109 -1.81 0.10 28.49
N THR A 110 -3.13 -0.01 28.55
CA THR A 110 -3.86 -1.13 29.17
C THR A 110 -4.62 -1.98 28.16
N GLU A 111 -5.01 -1.40 27.02
CA GLU A 111 -5.83 -2.06 26.01
C GLU A 111 -5.05 -2.30 24.72
N ASP A 112 -5.20 -3.51 24.14
CA ASP A 112 -4.56 -3.85 22.87
C ASP A 112 -5.47 -3.57 21.67
N ARG A 113 -6.80 -3.67 21.82
CA ARG A 113 -7.75 -3.42 20.74
C ARG A 113 -8.00 -1.92 20.57
N VAL A 114 -6.98 -1.21 20.07
CA VAL A 114 -6.99 0.26 19.96
C VAL A 114 -6.24 0.74 18.72
N MET A 115 -6.80 1.76 18.05
CA MET A 115 -6.16 2.53 16.98
C MET A 115 -5.42 3.74 17.57
N LEU A 116 -4.14 3.85 17.32
CA LEU A 116 -3.34 5.03 17.64
C LEU A 116 -3.49 6.10 16.57
N ILE A 117 -3.34 7.36 16.93
CA ILE A 117 -3.21 8.48 16.00
C ILE A 117 -1.74 8.82 15.83
N ARG A 118 -1.21 8.61 14.63
CA ARG A 118 0.21 8.79 14.34
C ARG A 118 0.44 9.94 13.38
N ASN A 119 1.52 10.70 13.62
CA ASN A 119 1.98 11.72 12.69
C ASN A 119 2.64 11.05 11.49
N ARG A 120 2.38 11.59 10.31
CA ARG A 120 3.02 11.15 9.09
C ARG A 120 4.24 11.98 8.78
N LYS A 121 5.40 11.34 8.68
CA LYS A 121 6.59 11.93 8.08
C LYS A 121 7.22 10.94 7.11
N SER A 122 7.53 11.41 5.91
CA SER A 122 8.26 10.65 4.90
C SER A 122 9.18 11.59 4.16
N ARG A 123 10.39 11.14 3.86
CA ARG A 123 11.38 11.89 3.08
C ARG A 123 11.99 11.02 2.00
N ILE A 124 12.65 11.67 1.04
CA ILE A 124 13.51 11.03 0.05
C ILE A 124 14.95 11.12 0.55
N TYR A 125 15.69 10.02 0.50
CA TYR A 125 17.13 9.99 0.73
C TYR A 125 17.85 9.82 -0.61
N PHE A 126 18.59 10.87 -1.01
CA PHE A 126 19.28 10.96 -2.27
C PHE A 126 20.52 11.85 -2.14
N LEU A 127 21.62 11.51 -2.80
CA LEU A 127 22.92 12.19 -2.66
C LEU A 127 23.39 12.28 -1.20
N ARG A 128 23.08 11.25 -0.41
CA ARG A 128 23.38 11.20 1.05
C ARG A 128 22.74 12.35 1.84
N GLN A 129 21.61 12.88 1.34
CA GLN A 129 20.84 13.96 1.96
C GLN A 129 19.34 13.67 1.94
N PHE A 130 18.62 14.25 2.90
CA PHE A 130 17.16 14.15 2.95
C PHE A 130 16.50 15.27 2.15
N PHE A 131 15.52 14.90 1.34
CA PHE A 131 14.62 15.81 0.64
C PHE A 131 13.18 15.57 1.10
N ASP A 132 12.37 16.62 1.10
CA ASP A 132 10.94 16.49 1.44
C ASP A 132 10.21 15.61 0.43
N TYR A 133 9.18 14.89 0.90
CA TYR A 133 8.28 14.13 0.05
C TYR A 133 6.83 14.65 0.21
N PRO A 134 6.14 15.03 -0.87
CA PRO A 134 6.63 15.14 -2.25
C PRO A 134 7.74 16.18 -2.37
N ILE A 135 8.59 16.00 -3.41
CA ILE A 135 9.68 16.93 -3.62
C ILE A 135 9.15 18.32 -3.92
N THR A 136 9.67 19.30 -3.22
CA THR A 136 9.36 20.72 -3.42
C THR A 136 10.63 21.46 -3.88
N LEU A 137 10.50 22.38 -4.82
CA LEU A 137 11.62 23.23 -5.25
C LEU A 137 11.84 24.37 -4.25
N SER A 138 12.13 24.01 -3.00
CA SER A 138 12.46 24.95 -1.93
C SER A 138 13.91 25.43 -2.04
N GLY A 139 14.25 26.52 -1.36
CA GLY A 139 15.64 26.99 -1.28
C GLY A 139 16.59 25.94 -0.70
N ASP A 140 16.10 25.10 0.22
CA ASP A 140 16.86 23.99 0.79
C ASP A 140 17.11 22.88 -0.25
N THR A 141 16.08 22.50 -1.01
CA THR A 141 16.21 21.53 -2.13
C THR A 141 17.23 22.02 -3.16
N LEU A 142 17.14 23.30 -3.56
CA LEU A 142 18.06 23.87 -4.54
C LEU A 142 19.50 23.90 -4.03
N ARG A 143 19.71 24.23 -2.76
CA ARG A 143 21.03 24.19 -2.11
C ARG A 143 21.61 22.78 -2.12
N LYS A 144 20.81 21.76 -1.74
CA LYS A 144 21.23 20.36 -1.70
C LYS A 144 21.55 19.79 -3.09
N LEU A 145 20.83 20.21 -4.12
CA LEU A 145 21.10 19.83 -5.52
C LEU A 145 22.33 20.51 -6.10
N GLY A 146 22.71 21.67 -5.57
CA GLY A 146 23.79 22.52 -6.08
C GLY A 146 23.38 23.35 -7.30
N LEU A 147 24.09 24.48 -7.50
CA LEU A 147 23.76 25.48 -8.54
C LEU A 147 23.77 24.91 -9.97
N ALA A 148 24.79 24.12 -10.30
CA ALA A 148 24.93 23.57 -11.66
C ALA A 148 23.78 22.63 -12.05
N ARG A 149 23.36 21.75 -11.14
CA ARG A 149 22.21 20.83 -11.38
C ARG A 149 20.91 21.58 -11.40
N THR A 150 20.72 22.54 -10.49
CA THR A 150 19.54 23.42 -10.46
C THR A 150 19.37 24.20 -11.78
N PHE A 151 20.46 24.76 -12.32
CA PHE A 151 20.44 25.45 -13.60
C PHE A 151 20.05 24.49 -14.75
N ARG A 152 20.65 23.30 -14.83
CA ARG A 152 20.30 22.28 -15.86
C ARG A 152 18.84 21.87 -15.77
N ILE A 153 18.31 21.68 -14.56
CA ILE A 153 16.89 21.36 -14.34
C ILE A 153 16.00 22.49 -14.88
N GLY A 154 16.33 23.76 -14.58
CA GLY A 154 15.60 24.92 -15.08
C GLY A 154 15.58 25.01 -16.59
N VAL A 155 16.74 24.88 -17.26
CA VAL A 155 16.84 24.90 -18.73
C VAL A 155 16.08 23.73 -19.35
N SER A 156 16.23 22.52 -18.81
CA SER A 156 15.54 21.32 -19.29
C SER A 156 14.03 21.43 -19.15
N TYR A 157 13.55 22.01 -18.06
CA TYR A 157 12.12 22.28 -17.84
C TYR A 157 11.59 23.30 -18.85
N ALA A 158 12.29 24.42 -19.06
CA ALA A 158 11.90 25.42 -20.07
C ALA A 158 11.84 24.81 -21.47
N ALA A 159 12.80 23.95 -21.83
CA ALA A 159 12.78 23.22 -23.10
C ALA A 159 11.57 22.30 -23.24
N SER A 160 11.15 21.63 -22.16
CA SER A 160 9.97 20.73 -22.17
C SER A 160 8.64 21.49 -22.37
N LEU A 161 8.56 22.73 -21.93
CA LEU A 161 7.38 23.57 -22.17
C LEU A 161 7.21 23.95 -23.65
N ILE A 162 8.32 24.08 -24.37
CA ILE A 162 8.34 24.45 -25.79
C ILE A 162 8.23 23.24 -26.70
N ARG A 163 8.92 22.15 -26.33
CA ARG A 163 9.03 20.91 -27.14
C ARG A 163 8.37 19.74 -26.44
N GLN A 164 7.04 19.74 -26.41
CA GLN A 164 6.27 18.61 -25.88
C GLN A 164 6.27 17.42 -26.83
N ILE A 165 6.47 16.21 -26.28
CA ILE A 165 6.37 14.94 -27.01
C ILE A 165 4.89 14.59 -27.13
N LYS A 166 4.37 14.49 -28.36
CA LYS A 166 2.96 14.11 -28.63
C LYS A 166 2.90 13.09 -29.76
N PRO A 167 2.08 12.01 -29.63
CA PRO A 167 1.34 11.63 -28.43
C PRO A 167 2.26 11.09 -27.33
N GLU A 168 1.85 11.28 -26.05
CA GLU A 168 2.52 10.65 -24.91
C GLU A 168 2.17 9.16 -24.89
N LYS A 169 3.13 8.28 -25.10
CA LYS A 169 2.93 6.82 -25.10
C LYS A 169 3.55 6.15 -23.87
N THR A 170 4.66 6.67 -23.38
CA THR A 170 5.43 6.07 -22.32
C THR A 170 5.50 6.93 -21.06
N LEU A 171 5.75 6.30 -19.93
CA LEU A 171 5.95 6.97 -18.65
C LEU A 171 7.14 7.93 -18.68
N GLU A 172 8.21 7.60 -19.42
CA GLU A 172 9.33 8.53 -19.64
C GLU A 172 8.85 9.82 -20.31
N GLN A 173 8.11 9.71 -21.42
CA GLN A 173 7.56 10.86 -22.14
C GLN A 173 6.63 11.70 -21.25
N PHE A 174 5.80 11.03 -20.45
CA PHE A 174 4.93 11.66 -19.46
C PHE A 174 5.73 12.51 -18.45
N PHE A 175 6.80 11.95 -17.87
CA PHE A 175 7.63 12.67 -16.92
C PHE A 175 8.42 13.82 -17.60
N VAL A 176 9.02 13.58 -18.76
CA VAL A 176 9.82 14.57 -19.47
C VAL A 176 8.97 15.78 -19.84
N ASN A 177 7.75 15.58 -20.33
CA ASN A 177 6.85 16.67 -20.68
C ASN A 177 6.44 17.53 -19.49
N ARG A 178 6.31 16.95 -18.29
CA ARG A 178 5.82 17.63 -17.07
C ARG A 178 6.92 18.22 -16.22
N PHE A 179 8.09 17.62 -16.22
CA PHE A 179 9.15 17.95 -15.28
C PHE A 179 10.47 18.32 -15.96
N GLY A 180 10.58 18.13 -17.25
CA GLY A 180 11.84 18.23 -17.99
C GLY A 180 12.73 17.00 -17.78
N ARG A 181 13.61 16.75 -18.75
CA ARG A 181 14.49 15.56 -18.78
C ARG A 181 15.41 15.47 -17.55
N GLU A 182 16.01 16.58 -17.13
CA GLU A 182 16.97 16.57 -16.01
C GLU A 182 16.31 16.24 -14.67
N LEU A 183 15.11 16.76 -14.39
CA LEU A 183 14.39 16.44 -13.15
C LEU A 183 13.89 15.00 -13.17
N TYR A 184 13.43 14.52 -14.33
CA TYR A 184 13.07 13.11 -14.54
C TYR A 184 14.26 12.19 -14.24
N LEU A 185 15.42 12.44 -14.83
CA LEU A 185 16.62 11.64 -14.60
C LEU A 185 17.11 11.67 -13.15
N THR A 186 16.90 12.80 -12.46
CA THR A 186 17.37 13.01 -11.09
C THR A 186 16.50 12.29 -10.06
N PHE A 187 15.17 12.36 -10.16
CA PHE A 187 14.29 11.92 -9.08
C PHE A 187 13.30 10.82 -9.47
N PHE A 188 13.02 10.61 -10.75
CA PHE A 188 11.95 9.69 -11.13
C PHE A 188 12.48 8.41 -11.77
N LYS A 189 13.42 8.51 -12.70
CA LYS A 189 13.86 7.38 -13.52
C LYS A 189 14.37 6.21 -12.66
N SER A 190 15.48 6.41 -11.95
CA SER A 190 16.17 5.34 -11.23
C SER A 190 15.27 4.70 -10.17
N TYR A 191 14.49 5.49 -9.44
CA TYR A 191 13.58 4.98 -8.44
C TYR A 191 12.41 4.19 -9.04
N THR A 192 11.80 4.71 -10.12
CA THR A 192 10.70 4.02 -10.80
C THR A 192 11.16 2.68 -11.38
N GLU A 193 12.31 2.67 -12.04
CA GLU A 193 12.90 1.45 -12.62
C GLU A 193 13.32 0.45 -11.52
N LYS A 194 13.83 0.92 -10.38
CA LYS A 194 14.10 0.09 -9.21
C LYS A 194 12.83 -0.58 -8.67
N VAL A 195 11.74 0.17 -8.52
CA VAL A 195 10.47 -0.35 -8.01
C VAL A 195 9.81 -1.32 -8.99
N TRP A 196 9.76 -1.00 -10.27
CA TRP A 196 9.01 -1.79 -11.25
C TRP A 196 9.86 -2.84 -11.98
N GLY A 197 11.18 -2.73 -11.94
CA GLY A 197 12.09 -3.68 -12.59
C GLY A 197 12.08 -3.61 -14.11
N VAL A 198 11.46 -2.57 -14.68
CA VAL A 198 11.39 -2.33 -16.12
C VAL A 198 11.72 -0.87 -16.44
N PRO A 199 12.33 -0.57 -17.60
CA PRO A 199 12.61 0.80 -18.04
C PRO A 199 11.33 1.64 -18.17
N CYS A 200 11.42 2.94 -17.84
CA CYS A 200 10.27 3.84 -17.91
C CYS A 200 9.71 4.01 -19.33
N ASP A 201 10.47 3.72 -20.38
CA ASP A 201 10.03 3.72 -21.79
C ASP A 201 9.18 2.49 -22.16
N LYS A 202 9.09 1.48 -21.29
CA LYS A 202 8.25 0.28 -21.43
C LYS A 202 6.96 0.33 -20.62
N ILE A 203 6.80 1.35 -19.78
CA ILE A 203 5.59 1.56 -18.96
C ILE A 203 4.69 2.56 -19.67
N SER A 204 3.38 2.31 -19.72
CA SER A 204 2.39 3.21 -20.34
C SER A 204 2.35 4.58 -19.66
N ALA A 205 2.14 5.64 -20.46
CA ALA A 205 1.92 7.00 -19.95
C ALA A 205 0.67 7.12 -19.06
N GLU A 206 -0.37 6.32 -19.32
CA GLU A 206 -1.61 6.29 -18.53
C GLU A 206 -1.34 5.92 -17.09
N TRP A 207 -0.43 4.98 -16.86
CA TRP A 207 -0.01 4.62 -15.51
C TRP A 207 0.54 5.82 -14.71
N GLY A 208 1.37 6.65 -15.36
CA GLY A 208 1.88 7.89 -14.76
C GLY A 208 0.79 8.92 -14.51
N ALA A 209 -0.14 9.06 -15.46
CA ALA A 209 -1.27 9.98 -15.35
C ALA A 209 -2.20 9.64 -14.16
N GLN A 210 -2.40 8.36 -13.89
CA GLN A 210 -3.20 7.89 -12.75
C GLN A 210 -2.53 8.20 -11.40
N ARG A 211 -1.19 8.08 -11.30
CA ARG A 211 -0.47 8.17 -10.03
C ARG A 211 0.07 9.55 -9.67
N ILE A 212 0.29 10.42 -10.66
CA ILE A 212 0.99 11.69 -10.47
C ILE A 212 0.05 12.88 -10.72
N LYS A 213 -1.26 12.67 -10.61
CA LYS A 213 -2.23 13.77 -10.63
C LYS A 213 -1.95 14.73 -9.47
N GLY A 214 -1.78 16.02 -9.79
CA GLY A 214 -1.58 17.08 -8.78
C GLY A 214 -0.14 17.54 -8.55
N LEU A 215 0.88 16.89 -9.09
CA LEU A 215 2.23 17.42 -9.12
C LEU A 215 2.38 18.37 -10.33
N SER A 216 2.18 19.66 -10.11
CA SER A 216 2.45 20.69 -11.13
C SER A 216 3.70 21.48 -10.76
N VAL A 217 4.79 21.24 -11.47
CA VAL A 217 6.00 22.05 -11.34
C VAL A 217 5.72 23.52 -11.73
N THR A 218 4.80 23.74 -12.66
CA THR A 218 4.38 25.08 -13.06
C THR A 218 3.85 25.89 -11.87
N LYS A 219 3.02 25.28 -11.00
CA LYS A 219 2.53 25.95 -9.78
C LYS A 219 3.66 26.17 -8.78
N ALA A 220 4.60 25.23 -8.63
CA ALA A 220 5.75 25.39 -7.76
C ALA A 220 6.71 26.50 -8.26
N VAL A 221 7.01 26.53 -9.56
CA VAL A 221 7.86 27.55 -10.18
C VAL A 221 7.20 28.92 -10.15
N THR A 222 5.92 29.05 -10.51
CA THR A 222 5.19 30.31 -10.42
C THR A 222 5.10 30.85 -9.01
N HIS A 223 5.01 30.00 -8.01
CA HIS A 223 5.04 30.40 -6.60
C HIS A 223 6.42 30.95 -6.19
N ILE A 224 7.51 30.32 -6.64
CA ILE A 224 8.88 30.80 -6.38
C ILE A 224 9.11 32.15 -7.07
N VAL A 225 8.72 32.28 -8.33
CA VAL A 225 8.85 33.52 -9.09
C VAL A 225 8.01 34.64 -8.46
N LYS A 226 6.74 34.38 -8.12
CA LYS A 226 5.89 35.34 -7.39
C LYS A 226 6.51 35.77 -6.07
N LYS A 227 7.07 34.81 -5.29
CA LYS A 227 7.69 35.09 -4.00
C LYS A 227 9.01 35.91 -4.14
N ALA A 228 9.77 35.68 -5.21
CA ALA A 228 10.95 36.46 -5.52
C ALA A 228 10.60 37.92 -5.91
N PHE A 229 9.49 38.10 -6.65
CA PHE A 229 8.99 39.42 -7.02
C PHE A 229 8.29 40.15 -5.85
N GLN A 230 7.59 39.43 -4.96
CA GLN A 230 6.91 40.02 -3.79
C GLN A 230 7.87 40.46 -2.68
N ARG A 231 9.12 39.95 -2.65
CA ARG A 231 10.14 40.49 -1.72
C ARG A 231 10.57 41.90 -1.99
N LYS A 232 10.16 42.51 -3.13
CA LYS A 232 10.43 43.93 -3.48
C LYS A 232 9.30 44.89 -3.11
N SER A 233 8.14 44.41 -2.67
CA SER A 233 7.04 45.25 -2.17
C SER A 233 6.62 44.77 -0.80
N GLY A 234 6.85 45.63 0.20
CA GLY A 234 6.69 45.29 1.62
C GLY A 234 5.28 44.88 2.04
N GLY A 235 5.23 44.03 3.00
CA GLY A 235 4.16 43.85 3.97
C GLY A 235 2.94 43.04 3.51
N GLY A 236 2.85 41.83 3.94
CA GLY A 236 1.63 41.01 3.88
C GLY A 236 1.89 39.58 4.31
N ILE A 237 1.34 39.18 5.46
CA ILE A 237 1.32 37.80 5.94
C ILE A 237 0.37 37.02 5.03
N GLY A 238 0.90 36.43 3.95
CA GLY A 238 0.16 35.54 3.05
C GLY A 238 0.20 34.11 3.56
N GLN A 239 -0.96 33.57 3.89
CA GLN A 239 -1.17 32.17 4.25
C GLN A 239 -0.51 31.22 3.24
N LYS A 240 0.19 30.21 3.74
CA LYS A 240 0.74 29.09 2.97
C LYS A 240 -0.39 28.31 2.29
N GLU A 241 -0.68 28.61 1.05
CA GLU A 241 -1.39 27.67 0.18
C GLU A 241 -0.39 26.65 -0.37
N VAL A 242 -0.19 25.57 0.36
CA VAL A 242 0.53 24.39 -0.15
C VAL A 242 -0.53 23.46 -0.72
N GLU A 243 -0.64 23.42 -2.04
CA GLU A 243 -1.55 22.54 -2.77
C GLU A 243 -0.99 21.11 -2.90
N THR A 244 -0.65 20.49 -1.83
CA THR A 244 -0.58 19.04 -1.71
C THR A 244 -0.74 18.72 -0.23
N SER A 245 -1.98 18.74 0.25
CA SER A 245 -2.24 18.33 1.62
C SER A 245 -2.06 16.81 1.68
N LEU A 246 -0.85 16.41 1.98
CA LEU A 246 -0.58 15.06 2.41
C LEU A 246 -1.33 14.82 3.72
N ILE A 247 -1.74 13.59 3.95
CA ILE A 247 -2.25 13.16 5.24
C ILE A 247 -1.21 13.54 6.30
N GLU A 248 -1.56 14.40 7.24
CA GLU A 248 -0.65 14.81 8.33
C GLU A 248 -0.67 13.80 9.46
N LYS A 249 -1.84 13.18 9.69
CA LYS A 249 -2.06 12.15 10.70
C LYS A 249 -2.85 11.00 10.10
N PHE A 250 -2.63 9.79 10.62
CA PHE A 250 -3.34 8.58 10.24
C PHE A 250 -3.63 7.70 11.45
N MET A 251 -4.63 6.85 11.36
CA MET A 251 -4.88 5.82 12.36
C MET A 251 -3.96 4.63 12.11
N TYR A 252 -3.60 3.94 13.19
CA TYR A 252 -2.74 2.77 13.11
C TYR A 252 -2.99 1.82 14.29
N PRO A 253 -3.28 0.52 14.04
CA PRO A 253 -3.46 -0.43 15.12
C PRO A 253 -2.24 -0.52 16.02
N LYS A 254 -2.43 -0.57 17.33
CA LYS A 254 -1.36 -0.56 18.34
C LYS A 254 -0.24 -1.55 18.01
N LEU A 255 -0.59 -2.77 17.59
CA LEU A 255 0.35 -3.87 17.34
C LEU A 255 0.55 -4.15 15.83
N GLY A 256 0.27 -3.16 14.96
CA GLY A 256 0.41 -3.27 13.51
C GLY A 256 -0.89 -3.60 12.79
N PRO A 257 -0.96 -3.39 11.45
CA PRO A 257 -2.18 -3.57 10.65
C PRO A 257 -2.74 -4.99 10.72
N GLY A 258 -1.89 -6.00 10.86
CA GLY A 258 -2.33 -7.40 11.00
C GLY A 258 -3.24 -7.62 12.20
N GLN A 259 -3.03 -6.88 13.29
CA GLN A 259 -3.86 -6.96 14.49
C GLN A 259 -5.35 -6.69 14.20
N LEU A 260 -5.68 -5.72 13.36
CA LEU A 260 -7.07 -5.45 12.98
C LEU A 260 -7.68 -6.69 12.32
N TRP A 261 -6.96 -7.30 11.39
CA TRP A 261 -7.46 -8.45 10.63
C TRP A 261 -7.55 -9.72 11.47
N GLU A 262 -6.66 -9.88 12.46
CA GLU A 262 -6.77 -10.94 13.48
C GLU A 262 -8.08 -10.79 14.27
N TYR A 263 -8.43 -9.58 14.74
CA TYR A 263 -9.70 -9.32 15.44
C TYR A 263 -10.92 -9.51 14.54
N VAL A 264 -10.84 -9.12 13.27
CA VAL A 264 -11.94 -9.37 12.32
C VAL A 264 -12.17 -10.87 12.15
N ALA A 265 -11.10 -11.66 12.03
CA ALA A 265 -11.22 -13.12 11.92
C ALA A 265 -11.81 -13.75 13.19
N GLU A 266 -11.44 -13.26 14.38
CA GLU A 266 -12.04 -13.68 15.65
C GLU A 266 -13.54 -13.31 15.70
N ASP A 267 -13.89 -12.10 15.30
CA ASP A 267 -15.29 -11.64 15.25
C ASP A 267 -16.13 -12.45 14.25
N VAL A 268 -15.55 -12.84 13.10
CA VAL A 268 -16.20 -13.75 12.13
C VAL A 268 -16.48 -15.10 12.75
N ARG A 269 -15.50 -15.72 13.42
CA ARG A 269 -15.67 -17.02 14.10
C ARG A 269 -16.73 -16.93 15.20
N ARG A 270 -16.69 -15.88 16.03
CA ARG A 270 -17.65 -15.67 17.12
C ARG A 270 -19.10 -15.51 16.63
N LYS A 271 -19.28 -14.97 15.43
CA LYS A 271 -20.60 -14.76 14.81
C LYS A 271 -21.10 -15.94 13.98
N GLY A 272 -20.40 -17.09 14.00
CA GLY A 272 -20.81 -18.33 13.35
C GLY A 272 -20.25 -18.57 11.96
N GLY A 273 -19.34 -17.73 11.45
CA GLY A 273 -18.53 -18.02 10.27
C GLY A 273 -17.29 -18.85 10.62
N THR A 274 -16.57 -19.33 9.61
CA THR A 274 -15.29 -20.02 9.80
C THR A 274 -14.15 -19.27 9.12
N VAL A 275 -12.95 -19.37 9.69
CA VAL A 275 -11.70 -18.87 9.08
C VAL A 275 -10.64 -19.94 9.34
N GLU A 276 -10.29 -20.68 8.28
CA GLU A 276 -9.32 -21.76 8.33
C GLU A 276 -8.04 -21.35 7.59
N THR A 277 -6.88 -21.53 8.23
CA THR A 277 -5.56 -21.29 7.67
C THR A 277 -4.91 -22.59 7.21
N GLY A 278 -3.89 -22.51 6.34
CA GLY A 278 -3.21 -23.68 5.78
C GLY A 278 -3.96 -24.35 4.62
N TRP A 279 -5.09 -23.82 4.17
CA TRP A 279 -5.90 -24.39 3.10
C TRP A 279 -5.70 -23.68 1.76
N ALA A 280 -5.02 -24.36 0.84
CA ALA A 280 -4.75 -23.86 -0.51
C ALA A 280 -5.79 -24.41 -1.51
N VAL A 281 -6.61 -23.54 -2.09
CA VAL A 281 -7.56 -23.91 -3.15
C VAL A 281 -6.80 -24.38 -4.39
N GLN A 282 -7.22 -25.55 -4.92
CA GLN A 282 -6.60 -26.21 -6.06
C GLN A 282 -7.54 -26.29 -7.27
N LYS A 283 -8.84 -26.49 -7.03
CA LYS A 283 -9.84 -26.64 -8.09
C LYS A 283 -11.14 -25.93 -7.74
N LEU A 284 -11.76 -25.36 -8.76
CA LEU A 284 -13.13 -24.84 -8.71
C LEU A 284 -13.97 -25.60 -9.73
N PHE A 285 -14.90 -26.40 -9.23
CA PHE A 285 -15.82 -27.17 -10.06
C PHE A 285 -16.96 -26.26 -10.54
N THR A 286 -17.34 -26.41 -11.81
CA THR A 286 -18.29 -25.52 -12.47
C THR A 286 -19.38 -26.31 -13.20
N ASP A 287 -20.57 -25.75 -13.20
CA ASP A 287 -21.67 -26.16 -14.08
C ASP A 287 -22.31 -24.91 -14.69
N ASN A 288 -22.36 -24.83 -16.03
CA ASN A 288 -22.98 -23.74 -16.80
C ASN A 288 -22.64 -22.32 -16.27
N PHE A 289 -21.34 -22.01 -16.12
CA PHE A 289 -20.86 -20.75 -15.54
C PHE A 289 -21.32 -20.47 -14.10
N ARG A 290 -21.59 -21.52 -13.35
CA ARG A 290 -21.82 -21.45 -11.90
C ARG A 290 -20.77 -22.29 -11.21
N ILE A 291 -20.11 -21.75 -10.18
CA ILE A 291 -19.23 -22.55 -9.33
C ILE A 291 -20.12 -23.38 -8.40
N THR A 292 -19.86 -24.67 -8.33
CA THR A 292 -20.62 -25.62 -7.49
C THR A 292 -19.87 -26.02 -6.23
N ALA A 293 -18.55 -26.19 -6.36
CA ALA A 293 -17.70 -26.61 -5.23
C ALA A 293 -16.24 -26.19 -5.46
N THR A 294 -15.45 -26.29 -4.41
CA THR A 294 -14.01 -26.02 -4.40
C THR A 294 -13.28 -27.17 -3.74
N GLU A 295 -12.23 -27.70 -4.36
CA GLU A 295 -11.27 -28.60 -3.70
C GLU A 295 -10.10 -27.77 -3.17
N ALA A 296 -9.79 -27.91 -1.89
CA ALA A 296 -8.62 -27.34 -1.27
C ALA A 296 -7.75 -28.42 -0.60
N ILE A 297 -6.45 -28.14 -0.51
CA ILE A 297 -5.48 -29.00 0.17
C ILE A 297 -4.92 -28.27 1.38
N ASN A 298 -4.83 -28.95 2.50
CA ASN A 298 -4.12 -28.45 3.67
C ASN A 298 -2.61 -28.59 3.44
N SER A 299 -1.89 -27.47 3.53
CA SER A 299 -0.46 -27.38 3.21
C SER A 299 0.44 -28.15 4.21
N GLU A 300 -0.04 -28.39 5.43
CA GLU A 300 0.71 -29.05 6.49
C GLU A 300 0.45 -30.56 6.51
N THR A 301 -0.83 -30.94 6.37
CA THR A 301 -1.25 -32.36 6.51
C THR A 301 -1.37 -33.08 5.18
N GLY A 302 -1.49 -32.36 4.06
CA GLY A 302 -1.81 -32.91 2.75
C GLY A 302 -3.27 -33.36 2.60
N GLU A 303 -4.12 -33.14 3.61
CA GLU A 303 -5.55 -33.45 3.56
C GLU A 303 -6.22 -32.67 2.42
N ARG A 304 -7.10 -33.36 1.67
CA ARG A 304 -7.96 -32.74 0.66
C ARG A 304 -9.38 -32.69 1.16
N ARG A 305 -10.03 -31.55 0.99
CA ARG A 305 -11.44 -31.35 1.34
C ARG A 305 -12.16 -30.60 0.23
N THR A 306 -13.42 -30.99 0.01
CA THR A 306 -14.33 -30.30 -0.90
C THR A 306 -15.28 -29.43 -0.09
N PHE A 307 -15.46 -28.19 -0.55
CA PHE A 307 -16.32 -27.18 0.06
C PHE A 307 -17.38 -26.77 -0.94
N GLU A 308 -18.63 -26.86 -0.55
CA GLU A 308 -19.79 -26.43 -1.35
C GLU A 308 -20.32 -25.11 -0.83
N ALA A 309 -20.71 -24.18 -1.72
CA ALA A 309 -21.27 -22.91 -1.36
C ALA A 309 -22.16 -22.34 -2.48
N ASP A 310 -23.01 -21.38 -2.13
CA ASP A 310 -23.87 -20.66 -3.06
C ASP A 310 -23.13 -19.50 -3.73
N TYR A 311 -22.18 -18.88 -3.01
CA TYR A 311 -21.39 -17.75 -3.44
C TYR A 311 -19.90 -18.00 -3.23
N PHE A 312 -19.07 -17.54 -4.18
CA PHE A 312 -17.63 -17.71 -4.13
C PHE A 312 -16.94 -16.35 -4.29
N PHE A 313 -16.10 -16.01 -3.32
CA PHE A 313 -15.25 -14.82 -3.38
C PHE A 313 -13.82 -15.25 -3.61
N SER A 314 -13.16 -14.65 -4.60
CA SER A 314 -11.74 -14.90 -4.85
C SER A 314 -10.91 -13.64 -4.63
N THR A 315 -9.94 -13.73 -3.73
CA THR A 315 -8.88 -12.74 -3.58
C THR A 315 -7.55 -13.24 -4.13
N MET A 316 -7.50 -14.47 -4.64
CA MET A 316 -6.30 -15.09 -5.18
C MET A 316 -5.88 -14.42 -6.49
N PRO A 317 -4.59 -14.47 -6.86
CA PRO A 317 -4.13 -13.93 -8.14
C PRO A 317 -4.92 -14.50 -9.32
N VAL A 318 -5.33 -13.63 -10.25
CA VAL A 318 -6.17 -14.03 -11.41
C VAL A 318 -5.57 -15.20 -12.19
N LYS A 319 -4.24 -15.20 -12.36
CA LYS A 319 -3.52 -16.30 -13.01
C LYS A 319 -3.73 -17.65 -12.30
N GLU A 320 -3.72 -17.67 -10.98
CA GLU A 320 -3.96 -18.88 -10.19
C GLU A 320 -5.44 -19.29 -10.28
N LEU A 321 -6.35 -18.33 -10.20
CA LEU A 321 -7.78 -18.58 -10.33
C LEU A 321 -8.13 -19.26 -11.67
N MET A 322 -7.62 -18.73 -12.81
CA MET A 322 -7.89 -19.31 -14.12
C MET A 322 -7.43 -20.77 -14.23
N ARG A 323 -6.31 -21.11 -13.59
CA ARG A 323 -5.78 -22.48 -13.56
C ARG A 323 -6.57 -23.42 -12.66
N CYS A 324 -7.27 -22.89 -11.66
CA CYS A 324 -8.11 -23.69 -10.76
C CYS A 324 -9.46 -24.05 -11.37
N LEU A 325 -9.97 -23.30 -12.38
CA LEU A 325 -11.28 -23.54 -13.00
C LEU A 325 -11.30 -24.91 -13.72
N GLN A 326 -12.23 -25.78 -13.30
CA GLN A 326 -12.45 -27.08 -13.94
C GLN A 326 -13.46 -26.98 -15.08
N THR A 327 -13.17 -26.09 -16.02
CA THR A 327 -13.95 -25.88 -17.26
C THR A 327 -13.00 -25.49 -18.38
N ALA A 328 -13.46 -25.58 -19.61
CA ALA A 328 -12.69 -25.12 -20.77
C ALA A 328 -12.59 -23.60 -20.78
N VAL A 329 -11.51 -23.08 -20.22
CA VAL A 329 -11.18 -21.65 -20.31
C VAL A 329 -10.70 -21.36 -21.74
N PRO A 330 -11.22 -20.33 -22.44
CA PRO A 330 -10.77 -19.98 -23.79
C PRO A 330 -9.25 -19.74 -23.87
N ALA A 331 -8.63 -20.18 -24.95
CA ALA A 331 -7.17 -20.12 -25.10
C ALA A 331 -6.62 -18.69 -25.01
N ASN A 332 -7.32 -17.71 -25.56
CA ASN A 332 -6.95 -16.29 -25.45
C ASN A 332 -7.01 -15.78 -24.01
N VAL A 333 -7.98 -16.21 -23.20
CA VAL A 333 -8.09 -15.85 -21.78
C VAL A 333 -6.96 -16.47 -20.97
N LEU A 334 -6.60 -17.73 -21.25
CA LEU A 334 -5.46 -18.39 -20.60
C LEU A 334 -4.14 -17.69 -20.96
N GLU A 335 -3.93 -17.37 -22.24
CA GLU A 335 -2.75 -16.64 -22.70
C GLU A 335 -2.57 -15.31 -21.95
N VAL A 336 -3.64 -14.50 -21.88
CA VAL A 336 -3.62 -13.22 -21.16
C VAL A 336 -3.35 -13.44 -19.67
N SER A 337 -4.07 -14.38 -19.05
CA SER A 337 -3.94 -14.70 -17.64
C SER A 337 -2.50 -15.15 -17.28
N ASP A 338 -1.92 -16.05 -18.09
CA ASP A 338 -0.56 -16.54 -17.89
C ASP A 338 0.51 -15.48 -18.13
N GLY A 339 0.20 -14.49 -18.97
CA GLY A 339 1.06 -13.35 -19.24
C GLY A 339 1.00 -12.24 -18.18
N LEU A 340 0.07 -12.30 -17.20
CA LEU A 340 -0.01 -11.31 -16.13
C LEU A 340 1.24 -11.33 -15.24
N ILE A 341 1.79 -10.15 -15.02
CA ILE A 341 3.03 -9.95 -14.27
C ILE A 341 2.70 -9.36 -12.89
N TYR A 342 3.41 -9.85 -11.88
CA TYR A 342 3.39 -9.32 -10.51
C TYR A 342 4.80 -8.97 -10.09
N ARG A 343 4.97 -7.87 -9.40
CA ARG A 343 6.21 -7.51 -8.73
C ARG A 343 6.18 -8.05 -7.32
N ASP A 344 7.27 -8.64 -6.91
CA ASP A 344 7.50 -9.20 -5.58
C ASP A 344 8.36 -8.24 -4.76
N PHE A 345 8.47 -8.47 -3.48
CA PHE A 345 9.50 -7.79 -2.69
C PHE A 345 9.98 -8.62 -1.51
N ILE A 346 11.17 -8.27 -1.05
CA ILE A 346 11.78 -8.81 0.16
C ILE A 346 11.82 -7.69 1.19
N THR A 347 11.42 -7.96 2.42
CA THR A 347 11.67 -7.08 3.55
C THR A 347 12.72 -7.70 4.46
N VAL A 348 13.78 -6.94 4.77
CA VAL A 348 14.77 -7.32 5.78
C VAL A 348 14.55 -6.48 7.01
N GLY A 349 14.19 -7.12 8.13
CA GLY A 349 14.14 -6.46 9.44
C GLY A 349 15.54 -6.40 10.06
N LEU A 350 15.95 -5.24 10.55
CA LEU A 350 17.18 -5.08 11.33
C LEU A 350 16.85 -4.45 12.68
N LEU A 351 17.22 -5.13 13.76
CA LEU A 351 17.17 -4.59 15.11
C LEU A 351 18.53 -3.93 15.42
N LEU A 352 18.50 -2.67 15.84
CA LEU A 352 19.68 -1.83 15.98
C LEU A 352 19.74 -1.18 17.36
N ARG A 353 20.94 -0.90 17.88
CA ARG A 353 21.13 -0.02 19.06
C ARG A 353 20.77 1.44 18.75
N GLY A 354 20.86 1.86 17.49
CA GLY A 354 20.54 3.22 17.04
C GLY A 354 20.86 3.42 15.57
N LEU A 355 20.49 4.59 15.02
CA LEU A 355 20.87 5.02 13.68
C LEU A 355 22.11 5.92 13.77
N ARG A 356 23.04 5.76 12.81
CA ARG A 356 24.22 6.62 12.66
C ARG A 356 23.82 8.01 12.17
N ILE A 357 22.90 8.06 11.18
CA ILE A 357 22.40 9.31 10.63
C ILE A 357 21.48 9.99 11.63
N LYS A 358 21.70 11.30 11.85
CA LYS A 358 20.93 12.10 12.80
C LYS A 358 20.07 13.11 12.05
N GLU A 359 18.98 13.53 12.68
CA GLU A 359 18.17 14.63 12.19
C GLU A 359 18.94 15.94 12.36
N ASP A 360 18.97 16.80 11.30
CA ASP A 360 19.56 18.12 11.38
C ASP A 360 18.92 18.92 12.52
N SER A 361 19.71 19.29 13.50
CA SER A 361 19.30 19.91 14.79
C SER A 361 18.63 21.30 14.65
N ALA A 362 18.51 21.82 13.42
CA ALA A 362 18.09 23.20 13.18
C ALA A 362 16.58 23.47 13.38
N ARG A 363 15.74 22.47 13.66
CA ARG A 363 14.30 22.64 13.88
C ARG A 363 13.74 21.78 15.01
N GLY A 364 14.22 21.99 16.23
CA GLY A 364 13.49 21.58 17.44
C GLY A 364 13.51 20.10 17.80
N SER A 365 14.45 19.31 17.32
CA SER A 365 14.68 17.95 17.82
C SER A 365 15.35 17.98 19.18
N LYS A 366 14.83 17.24 20.16
CA LYS A 366 15.47 17.06 21.45
C LYS A 366 16.86 16.46 21.23
N LEU A 367 17.88 17.13 21.73
CA LEU A 367 19.28 16.72 21.68
C LEU A 367 19.40 15.25 22.15
N GLY A 368 19.92 14.35 21.27
CA GLY A 368 20.22 12.97 21.65
C GLY A 368 19.30 11.87 21.11
N SER A 369 18.33 12.18 20.22
CA SER A 369 17.50 11.13 19.63
C SER A 369 18.33 10.19 18.74
N LYS A 370 18.36 8.88 19.10
CA LYS A 370 18.92 7.79 18.28
C LYS A 370 18.04 7.47 17.05
N LEU A 371 16.90 8.13 16.91
CA LEU A 371 15.82 7.82 16.01
C LEU A 371 15.51 9.01 15.10
N LEU A 372 15.34 8.76 13.79
CA LEU A 372 14.73 9.71 12.87
C LEU A 372 13.23 9.72 13.07
N SER A 373 12.57 10.82 12.78
CA SER A 373 11.11 10.98 12.96
C SER A 373 10.26 10.49 11.77
N ASP A 374 10.89 9.91 10.75
CA ASP A 374 10.20 9.38 9.57
C ASP A 374 9.54 8.03 9.86
N ASN A 375 8.32 7.82 9.33
CA ASN A 375 7.71 6.49 9.29
C ASN A 375 8.39 5.65 8.22
N TRP A 376 8.64 6.25 7.04
CA TRP A 376 9.46 5.62 6.00
C TRP A 376 10.22 6.64 5.16
N ILE A 377 11.28 6.15 4.52
CA ILE A 377 12.19 6.91 3.70
C ILE A 377 12.30 6.22 2.34
N TYR A 378 12.12 6.99 1.25
CA TYR A 378 12.36 6.53 -0.12
C TYR A 378 13.86 6.59 -0.41
N ILE A 379 14.49 5.46 -0.70
CA ILE A 379 15.92 5.38 -0.99
C ILE A 379 16.13 5.49 -2.51
N GLN A 380 16.53 6.67 -2.95
CA GLN A 380 16.77 6.96 -4.37
C GLN A 380 18.25 6.91 -4.75
N GLU A 381 19.09 6.42 -3.86
CA GLU A 381 20.51 6.21 -4.13
C GLU A 381 20.69 5.15 -5.24
N PRO A 382 21.41 5.48 -6.33
CA PRO A 382 21.52 4.58 -7.48
C PRO A 382 22.48 3.41 -7.25
N ASP A 383 23.32 3.50 -6.22
CA ASP A 383 24.39 2.54 -5.92
C ASP A 383 23.97 1.47 -4.89
N VAL A 384 22.67 1.37 -4.57
CA VAL A 384 22.06 0.34 -3.73
C VAL A 384 20.75 -0.17 -4.35
N ALA A 385 20.43 -1.43 -4.13
CA ALA A 385 19.16 -2.04 -4.55
C ALA A 385 18.00 -1.69 -3.60
N LEU A 386 18.30 -1.30 -2.37
CA LEU A 386 17.34 -0.87 -1.37
C LEU A 386 16.42 0.23 -1.93
N GLY A 387 15.10 0.00 -1.90
CA GLY A 387 14.10 0.93 -2.41
C GLY A 387 13.45 1.79 -1.34
N ARG A 388 13.10 1.21 -0.19
CA ARG A 388 12.46 1.92 0.94
C ARG A 388 13.00 1.42 2.27
N LEU A 389 13.01 2.32 3.24
CA LEU A 389 13.33 2.02 4.63
C LEU A 389 12.15 2.46 5.51
N GLN A 390 11.66 1.57 6.37
CA GLN A 390 10.67 1.87 7.38
C GLN A 390 11.31 1.93 8.76
N ILE A 391 10.78 2.78 9.65
CA ILE A 391 11.18 2.86 11.06
C ILE A 391 9.95 2.51 11.89
N PHE A 392 9.88 1.27 12.35
CA PHE A 392 8.67 0.73 12.99
C PHE A 392 8.34 1.42 14.31
N ASN A 393 9.33 1.90 15.06
CA ASN A 393 9.13 2.70 16.28
C ASN A 393 8.19 3.91 16.05
N ASN A 394 8.22 4.50 14.85
CA ASN A 394 7.41 5.68 14.54
C ASN A 394 5.99 5.33 14.08
N TRP A 395 5.76 4.11 13.59
CA TRP A 395 4.42 3.61 13.30
C TRP A 395 3.67 3.33 14.59
N SER A 396 4.29 2.57 15.49
CA SER A 396 3.82 2.38 16.86
C SER A 396 4.99 2.05 17.78
N PRO A 397 5.06 2.65 18.98
CA PRO A 397 6.08 2.29 19.97
C PRO A 397 5.95 0.84 20.46
N TYR A 398 4.79 0.21 20.27
CA TYR A 398 4.52 -1.16 20.69
C TYR A 398 4.95 -2.23 19.65
N LEU A 399 5.52 -1.82 18.52
CA LEU A 399 6.11 -2.74 17.54
C LEU A 399 7.52 -3.20 17.92
N VAL A 400 8.14 -2.57 18.90
CA VAL A 400 9.52 -2.86 19.33
C VAL A 400 9.51 -3.35 20.77
N ALA A 401 10.08 -4.52 21.00
CA ALA A 401 10.08 -5.16 22.31
C ALA A 401 10.85 -4.35 23.37
N ASP A 402 11.98 -3.79 22.98
CA ASP A 402 12.79 -2.90 23.83
C ASP A 402 12.80 -1.48 23.23
N PRO A 403 12.15 -0.49 23.86
CA PRO A 403 12.10 0.89 23.37
C PRO A 403 13.47 1.57 23.22
N ALA A 404 14.53 1.04 23.85
CA ALA A 404 15.88 1.53 23.71
C ALA A 404 16.50 1.21 22.32
N ASN A 405 15.92 0.24 21.61
CA ASN A 405 16.37 -0.22 20.31
C ASN A 405 15.58 0.42 19.18
N VAL A 406 16.15 0.39 17.98
CA VAL A 406 15.53 0.83 16.74
C VAL A 406 15.25 -0.38 15.86
N TRP A 407 13.99 -0.54 15.42
CA TRP A 407 13.56 -1.60 14.54
C TRP A 407 13.23 -1.04 13.17
N ILE A 408 14.01 -1.42 12.15
CA ILE A 408 13.83 -0.94 10.77
C ILE A 408 13.49 -2.08 9.82
N GLY A 409 12.73 -1.75 8.78
CA GLY A 409 12.42 -2.64 7.67
C GLY A 409 13.00 -2.10 6.36
N LEU A 410 13.73 -2.93 5.64
CA LEU A 410 14.40 -2.61 4.40
C LEU A 410 13.72 -3.33 3.24
N GLU A 411 13.16 -2.60 2.28
CA GLU A 411 12.35 -3.16 1.20
C GLU A 411 13.11 -3.20 -0.12
N TYR A 412 13.21 -4.39 -0.69
CA TYR A 412 13.85 -4.69 -1.98
C TYR A 412 12.81 -5.19 -2.97
N PHE A 413 12.63 -4.49 -4.06
CA PHE A 413 11.68 -4.85 -5.12
C PHE A 413 12.35 -5.79 -6.12
N CYS A 414 11.72 -6.93 -6.39
CA CYS A 414 12.30 -7.95 -7.26
C CYS A 414 11.20 -8.76 -7.96
N TYR A 415 11.62 -9.68 -8.81
CA TYR A 415 10.81 -10.80 -9.30
C TYR A 415 11.30 -12.10 -8.68
N GLU A 416 10.42 -13.11 -8.58
CA GLU A 416 10.82 -14.46 -8.11
C GLU A 416 11.96 -15.06 -8.96
N THR A 417 12.14 -14.57 -10.17
CA THR A 417 13.23 -14.98 -11.09
C THR A 417 14.56 -14.29 -10.83
N ASP A 418 14.56 -13.16 -10.13
CA ASP A 418 15.77 -12.34 -9.91
C ASP A 418 16.76 -13.03 -8.95
N ASP A 419 18.05 -12.75 -9.11
CA ASP A 419 19.08 -13.33 -8.26
C ASP A 419 18.94 -12.92 -6.79
N ILE A 420 18.48 -11.69 -6.52
CA ILE A 420 18.25 -11.22 -5.15
C ILE A 420 17.18 -12.04 -4.44
N TRP A 421 16.14 -12.52 -5.16
CA TRP A 421 15.10 -13.39 -4.58
C TRP A 421 15.65 -14.75 -4.15
N LYS A 422 16.62 -15.25 -4.88
CA LYS A 422 17.23 -16.58 -4.66
C LYS A 422 18.29 -16.59 -3.56
N LEU A 423 18.70 -15.42 -3.06
CA LEU A 423 19.69 -15.34 -1.98
C LEU A 423 19.19 -16.10 -0.74
N SER A 424 20.09 -16.78 -0.05
CA SER A 424 19.79 -17.28 1.30
C SER A 424 19.52 -16.11 2.25
N ASP A 425 18.81 -16.35 3.34
CA ASP A 425 18.52 -15.32 4.34
C ASP A 425 19.79 -14.66 4.87
N ALA A 426 20.82 -15.45 5.16
CA ALA A 426 22.12 -14.95 5.61
C ALA A 426 22.77 -13.99 4.58
N ASN A 427 22.69 -14.32 3.29
CA ASN A 427 23.24 -13.48 2.22
C ASN A 427 22.39 -12.23 2.00
N MET A 428 21.06 -12.33 2.14
CA MET A 428 20.16 -11.18 2.03
C MET A 428 20.36 -10.21 3.19
N ILE A 429 20.53 -10.70 4.41
CA ILE A 429 20.86 -9.89 5.59
C ILE A 429 22.20 -9.19 5.39
N ARG A 430 23.23 -9.90 4.91
CA ARG A 430 24.54 -9.30 4.63
C ARG A 430 24.42 -8.18 3.60
N LEU A 431 23.76 -8.42 2.47
CA LEU A 431 23.50 -7.40 1.44
C LEU A 431 22.81 -6.17 2.06
N ALA A 432 21.77 -6.38 2.85
CA ALA A 432 21.02 -5.31 3.48
C ALA A 432 21.89 -4.48 4.44
N LYS A 433 22.70 -5.12 5.28
CA LYS A 433 23.65 -4.45 6.18
C LYS A 433 24.68 -3.64 5.39
N ASP A 434 25.27 -4.23 4.36
CA ASP A 434 26.29 -3.58 3.55
C ASP A 434 25.74 -2.34 2.85
N GLU A 435 24.53 -2.42 2.28
CA GLU A 435 23.90 -1.30 1.59
C GLU A 435 23.53 -0.14 2.51
N VAL A 436 22.89 -0.41 3.66
CA VAL A 436 22.53 0.67 4.59
C VAL A 436 23.72 1.28 5.30
N THR A 437 24.81 0.49 5.48
CA THR A 437 26.12 0.99 5.95
C THR A 437 26.76 1.89 4.89
N LYS A 438 26.80 1.43 3.63
CA LYS A 438 27.35 2.16 2.48
C LYS A 438 26.71 3.52 2.30
N ILE A 439 25.39 3.62 2.50
CA ILE A 439 24.68 4.89 2.40
C ILE A 439 24.70 5.71 3.70
N GLY A 440 25.37 5.23 4.74
CA GLY A 440 25.65 5.98 5.97
C GLY A 440 24.49 6.06 6.96
N ILE A 441 23.48 5.19 6.85
CA ILE A 441 22.31 5.20 7.74
C ILE A 441 22.61 4.49 9.05
N ILE A 442 23.35 3.38 9.03
CA ILE A 442 23.70 2.61 10.22
C ILE A 442 25.22 2.47 10.39
N ASP A 443 25.63 2.09 11.59
CA ASP A 443 26.90 1.44 11.84
C ASP A 443 26.68 -0.08 11.85
N PRO A 444 27.47 -0.90 11.14
CA PRO A 444 27.29 -2.35 11.10
C PRO A 444 27.42 -3.01 12.49
N ASP A 445 28.18 -2.42 13.41
CA ASP A 445 28.37 -2.92 14.76
C ASP A 445 27.13 -2.68 15.67
N ASP A 446 26.21 -1.81 15.25
CA ASP A 446 24.95 -1.55 15.96
C ASP A 446 23.85 -2.57 15.65
N VAL A 447 24.06 -3.49 14.71
CA VAL A 447 23.07 -4.52 14.35
C VAL A 447 23.06 -5.63 15.39
N LEU A 448 21.92 -5.76 16.11
CA LEU A 448 21.71 -6.75 17.17
C LEU A 448 21.11 -8.05 16.64
N ASP A 449 20.17 -7.95 15.71
CA ASP A 449 19.44 -9.09 15.15
C ASP A 449 18.85 -8.75 13.78
N ALA A 450 18.47 -9.77 12.99
CA ALA A 450 17.89 -9.58 11.68
C ALA A 450 16.95 -10.72 11.27
N CYS A 451 15.99 -10.44 10.39
CA CYS A 451 15.13 -11.43 9.74
C CYS A 451 14.83 -11.07 8.29
N VAL A 452 14.40 -12.04 7.50
CA VAL A 452 14.03 -11.87 6.10
C VAL A 452 12.63 -12.37 5.85
N ILE A 453 11.81 -11.58 5.17
CA ILE A 453 10.46 -11.93 4.74
C ILE A 453 10.35 -11.76 3.23
N ARG A 454 9.99 -12.82 2.51
CA ARG A 454 9.71 -12.77 1.07
C ARG A 454 8.21 -12.69 0.85
N VAL A 455 7.79 -11.75 0.02
CA VAL A 455 6.37 -11.49 -0.26
C VAL A 455 6.13 -11.56 -1.76
N PRO A 456 5.64 -12.71 -2.25
CA PRO A 456 5.37 -12.88 -3.67
C PRO A 456 4.08 -12.14 -4.08
N LYS A 457 4.00 -11.78 -5.36
CA LYS A 457 2.80 -11.25 -6.03
C LYS A 457 2.17 -10.03 -5.33
N THR A 458 3.02 -9.11 -4.86
CA THR A 458 2.57 -7.96 -4.06
C THR A 458 1.98 -6.85 -4.91
N TYR A 459 2.57 -6.59 -6.08
CA TYR A 459 2.18 -5.48 -6.95
C TYR A 459 1.79 -5.98 -8.34
N PRO A 460 0.47 -6.04 -8.66
CA PRO A 460 0.01 -6.29 -10.03
C PRO A 460 0.57 -5.22 -10.98
N ALA A 461 1.15 -5.66 -12.09
CA ALA A 461 1.74 -4.77 -13.10
C ALA A 461 0.75 -4.45 -14.21
N TYR A 462 0.81 -3.21 -14.73
CA TYR A 462 -0.08 -2.70 -15.77
C TYR A 462 0.64 -2.54 -17.11
N PHE A 463 1.33 -3.59 -17.52
CA PHE A 463 2.02 -3.67 -18.81
C PHE A 463 2.05 -5.11 -19.32
N GLY A 464 2.42 -5.29 -20.58
CA GLY A 464 2.44 -6.60 -21.24
C GLY A 464 1.02 -7.14 -21.48
N ALA A 465 0.74 -8.36 -21.05
CA ALA A 465 -0.58 -8.97 -21.25
C ALA A 465 -1.74 -8.20 -20.59
N TYR A 466 -1.46 -7.30 -19.66
CA TYR A 466 -2.49 -6.47 -19.02
C TYR A 466 -3.29 -5.61 -20.00
N ASP A 467 -2.71 -5.22 -21.14
CA ASP A 467 -3.42 -4.45 -22.18
C ASP A 467 -4.65 -5.18 -22.73
N ARG A 468 -4.68 -6.51 -22.57
CA ARG A 468 -5.80 -7.39 -22.97
C ARG A 468 -6.63 -7.89 -21.78
N PHE A 469 -6.50 -7.29 -20.60
CA PHE A 469 -7.16 -7.75 -19.37
C PHE A 469 -8.69 -7.78 -19.46
N GLU A 470 -9.28 -6.99 -20.36
CA GLU A 470 -10.71 -6.97 -20.58
C GLU A 470 -11.25 -8.36 -21.01
N GLU A 471 -10.47 -9.15 -21.76
CA GLU A 471 -10.83 -10.52 -22.15
C GLU A 471 -11.08 -11.42 -20.93
N ILE A 472 -10.27 -11.25 -19.88
CA ILE A 472 -10.47 -11.98 -18.61
C ILE A 472 -11.74 -11.50 -17.91
N LYS A 473 -11.99 -10.20 -17.86
CA LYS A 473 -13.18 -9.63 -17.21
C LYS A 473 -14.46 -10.10 -17.88
N GLU A 474 -14.51 -10.07 -19.21
CA GLU A 474 -15.65 -10.55 -19.99
C GLU A 474 -15.91 -12.04 -19.74
N TYR A 475 -14.86 -12.86 -19.65
CA TYR A 475 -15.01 -14.28 -19.38
C TYR A 475 -15.53 -14.53 -17.95
N ILE A 476 -14.93 -13.89 -16.94
CA ILE A 476 -15.31 -14.06 -15.54
C ILE A 476 -16.71 -13.49 -15.25
N SER A 477 -17.15 -12.45 -15.97
CA SER A 477 -18.48 -11.87 -15.78
C SER A 477 -19.62 -12.86 -16.07
N LYS A 478 -19.35 -13.93 -16.83
CA LYS A 478 -20.32 -14.99 -17.12
C LYS A 478 -20.65 -15.85 -15.90
N PHE A 479 -19.72 -15.95 -14.93
CA PHE A 479 -19.97 -16.72 -13.71
C PHE A 479 -20.90 -15.96 -12.76
N GLU A 480 -22.10 -16.48 -12.51
CA GLU A 480 -23.13 -15.80 -11.71
C GLU A 480 -22.72 -15.56 -10.27
N ASN A 481 -22.12 -16.56 -9.64
CA ASN A 481 -21.85 -16.62 -8.20
C ASN A 481 -20.38 -16.44 -7.82
N LEU A 482 -19.49 -16.05 -8.76
CA LEU A 482 -18.07 -15.79 -8.51
C LEU A 482 -17.81 -14.28 -8.45
N PHE A 483 -17.23 -13.82 -7.35
CA PHE A 483 -16.88 -12.42 -7.11
C PHE A 483 -15.37 -12.28 -6.95
N LEU A 484 -14.71 -11.56 -7.86
CA LEU A 484 -13.30 -11.20 -7.74
C LEU A 484 -13.20 -9.89 -6.99
N VAL A 485 -12.47 -9.90 -5.87
CA VAL A 485 -12.33 -8.76 -4.97
C VAL A 485 -10.89 -8.59 -4.49
N GLY A 486 -10.54 -7.38 -4.09
CA GLY A 486 -9.22 -7.08 -3.55
C GLY A 486 -8.14 -6.92 -4.62
N ARG A 487 -6.90 -6.69 -4.18
CA ARG A 487 -5.76 -6.34 -5.03
C ARG A 487 -5.45 -7.41 -6.08
N ASN A 488 -5.20 -8.61 -5.63
CA ASN A 488 -4.77 -9.71 -6.52
C ASN A 488 -5.95 -10.36 -7.24
N GLY A 489 -7.12 -10.46 -6.59
CA GLY A 489 -8.34 -10.99 -7.21
C GLY A 489 -8.81 -10.16 -8.40
N MET A 490 -8.56 -8.87 -8.40
CA MET A 490 -8.91 -7.97 -9.50
C MET A 490 -7.71 -7.55 -10.37
N HIS A 491 -6.51 -8.03 -10.07
CA HIS A 491 -5.26 -7.57 -10.68
C HIS A 491 -5.16 -6.04 -10.70
N LYS A 492 -5.55 -5.38 -9.59
CA LYS A 492 -5.50 -3.92 -9.45
C LYS A 492 -4.59 -3.53 -8.29
N TYR A 493 -3.63 -2.64 -8.56
CA TYR A 493 -2.84 -2.04 -7.49
C TYR A 493 -3.72 -1.07 -6.70
N ASN A 494 -4.15 -1.48 -5.54
CA ASN A 494 -5.03 -0.72 -4.67
C ASN A 494 -4.55 -0.75 -3.20
N ASN A 495 -5.06 0.17 -2.40
CA ASN A 495 -4.85 0.16 -0.96
C ASN A 495 -5.89 -0.75 -0.27
N GLN A 496 -5.70 -0.99 1.03
CA GLN A 496 -6.61 -1.87 1.77
C GLN A 496 -8.06 -1.36 1.81
N ASP A 497 -8.29 -0.06 1.88
CA ASP A 497 -9.63 0.55 1.85
C ASP A 497 -10.38 0.25 0.55
N HIS A 498 -9.71 0.30 -0.59
CA HIS A 498 -10.29 -0.07 -1.86
C HIS A 498 -10.55 -1.58 -1.95
N SER A 499 -9.65 -2.41 -1.42
CA SER A 499 -9.89 -3.86 -1.30
C SER A 499 -11.15 -4.15 -0.47
N MET A 500 -11.35 -3.43 0.63
CA MET A 500 -12.56 -3.50 1.45
C MET A 500 -13.80 -3.04 0.69
N LEU A 501 -13.73 -1.92 -0.02
CA LEU A 501 -14.86 -1.40 -0.81
C LEU A 501 -15.30 -2.39 -1.90
N THR A 502 -14.37 -3.07 -2.58
CA THR A 502 -14.74 -4.10 -3.56
C THR A 502 -15.52 -5.25 -2.91
N ALA A 503 -15.10 -5.68 -1.73
CA ALA A 503 -15.78 -6.72 -0.96
C ALA A 503 -17.15 -6.24 -0.45
N MET A 504 -17.24 -5.04 0.11
CA MET A 504 -18.49 -4.43 0.56
C MET A 504 -19.51 -4.31 -0.57
N THR A 505 -19.08 -3.90 -1.77
CA THR A 505 -19.94 -3.80 -2.95
C THR A 505 -20.38 -5.17 -3.46
N ALA A 506 -19.51 -6.18 -3.41
CA ALA A 506 -19.90 -7.54 -3.76
C ALA A 506 -20.97 -8.09 -2.80
N VAL A 507 -20.85 -7.81 -1.51
CA VAL A 507 -21.88 -8.17 -0.51
C VAL A 507 -23.18 -7.37 -0.75
N ASP A 508 -23.09 -6.07 -1.09
CA ASP A 508 -24.28 -5.28 -1.47
C ASP A 508 -25.01 -5.93 -2.65
N ASN A 509 -24.28 -6.36 -3.70
CA ASN A 509 -24.86 -7.06 -4.85
C ASN A 509 -25.59 -8.34 -4.44
N ILE A 510 -25.04 -9.14 -3.53
CA ILE A 510 -25.69 -10.36 -3.03
C ILE A 510 -26.98 -10.04 -2.30
N ILE A 511 -26.97 -9.03 -1.43
CA ILE A 511 -28.14 -8.61 -0.65
C ILE A 511 -29.24 -8.05 -1.56
N GLU A 512 -28.86 -7.30 -2.59
CA GLU A 512 -29.78 -6.70 -3.58
C GLU A 512 -30.21 -7.70 -4.68
N GLY A 513 -29.65 -8.92 -4.72
CA GLY A 513 -29.91 -9.90 -5.78
C GLY A 513 -29.36 -9.47 -7.14
N ARG A 514 -28.35 -8.62 -7.17
CA ARG A 514 -27.72 -8.11 -8.40
C ARG A 514 -26.73 -9.13 -8.96
N THR A 515 -26.91 -9.50 -10.21
CA THR A 515 -26.00 -10.42 -10.94
C THR A 515 -24.89 -9.67 -11.68
N ASP A 516 -25.15 -8.43 -12.13
CA ASP A 516 -24.14 -7.58 -12.75
C ASP A 516 -23.09 -7.12 -11.73
N LYS A 517 -21.81 -7.26 -12.09
CA LYS A 517 -20.64 -6.95 -11.25
C LYS A 517 -19.85 -5.73 -11.77
N ALA A 518 -20.37 -5.00 -12.74
CA ALA A 518 -19.69 -3.84 -13.32
C ALA A 518 -19.39 -2.78 -12.26
N ASN A 519 -20.27 -2.62 -11.26
CA ASN A 519 -20.06 -1.71 -10.12
C ASN A 519 -18.84 -2.06 -9.26
N ILE A 520 -18.48 -3.36 -9.13
CA ILE A 520 -17.26 -3.80 -8.42
C ILE A 520 -16.02 -3.40 -9.23
N TRP A 521 -16.06 -3.62 -10.54
CA TRP A 521 -14.96 -3.28 -11.44
C TRP A 521 -14.78 -1.77 -11.62
N ALA A 522 -15.87 -1.00 -11.53
CA ALA A 522 -15.89 0.46 -11.61
C ALA A 522 -15.32 1.15 -10.38
N LEU A 523 -15.19 0.45 -9.24
CA LEU A 523 -14.49 0.97 -8.07
C LEU A 523 -13.04 1.27 -8.44
N ASN A 524 -12.84 2.53 -8.83
CA ASN A 524 -11.58 2.98 -9.36
C ASN A 524 -10.71 3.44 -8.20
N THR A 525 -9.67 2.69 -7.98
CA THR A 525 -8.79 2.80 -6.84
C THR A 525 -8.03 4.11 -6.74
N GLU A 526 -8.02 4.92 -7.82
CA GLU A 526 -7.28 6.19 -7.86
C GLU A 526 -8.09 7.36 -8.44
N MET A 527 -9.09 7.14 -9.30
CA MET A 527 -9.87 8.24 -9.88
C MET A 527 -10.90 8.85 -8.93
N GLU A 528 -11.50 8.09 -8.03
CA GLU A 528 -12.40 8.62 -7.00
C GLU A 528 -11.70 9.56 -6.00
N TYR A 529 -10.38 9.47 -5.89
CA TYR A 529 -9.62 10.44 -5.12
C TYR A 529 -9.60 11.85 -5.76
N HIS A 530 -10.09 12.02 -7.00
CA HIS A 530 -10.00 13.27 -7.74
C HIS A 530 -11.29 13.79 -8.38
N GLU A 531 -12.36 13.01 -8.52
CA GLU A 531 -13.49 13.37 -9.40
C GLU A 531 -14.70 14.05 -8.76
N SER A 532 -14.75 14.28 -7.46
CA SER A 532 -15.88 15.04 -6.90
C SER A 532 -15.65 16.54 -6.91
N ARG A 533 -15.47 17.17 -8.07
CA ARG A 533 -15.62 18.63 -8.28
C ARG A 533 -15.74 19.02 -9.75
N GLU A 534 -16.73 18.49 -10.44
CA GLU A 534 -17.40 19.20 -11.52
C GLU A 534 -18.88 18.89 -11.41
N GLY A 535 -19.63 19.83 -10.85
CA GLY A 535 -21.06 19.73 -10.77
C GLY A 535 -21.64 20.43 -9.54
N LYS A 536 -21.40 21.73 -9.41
CA LYS A 536 -22.37 22.81 -9.12
C LYS A 536 -21.62 24.12 -8.92
#